data_d03875d227b2591324ad3f895ee2380d
#
_entry.id   d03875d227b2591324ad3f895ee2380d
#
_cell.length_a   1.000
_cell.length_b   1.000
_cell.length_c   1.000
_cell.angle_alpha   90.00
_cell.angle_beta   90.00
_cell.angle_gamma   90.00
#
_symmetry.space_group_name_H-M   'P 1'
#
loop_
_entity.id
_entity.type
_entity.pdbx_description
1 polymer ?
#
loop_
_entity_poly.entity_id
_entity_poly.type
_entity_poly.pdbx_seq_one_letter_code
_entity_poly.pdbx_strand_id
1 'polypeptide(L)'
;MGGSAEYTVEDGAIIGRTVANSRNTFLVTEKEYGDFVLEIDVFVEAEEGNSGIQTRSHFDPNAFDGEGKVYGRQCEIDPTPRKWTGGIYDEGRREWIYPLQLNPSAQQAYKKGKFNHYKIECIGRSMKTWVNGIPASNVIDSLDAKGFIGLQVHSVSTPELVGKKVIFKNIKIKTTNLKPTPFPSYVYVSNLIPNHLSKDEIAHGWQLLFDGKSSKGWKSAKRPGFPQNGWKIEQGVISVMEAGGSESTNGGDIITENRYNAFDLSFEFKLTSGANSGVKYFVTLAEETNGSAIGLEYQILDDTLHADAKLGRDGNRTLASLYDLIKAQKQKRFIKPIGQWNSGRIVVYPNNKVEHYLNGIKVLEYIRGSKEYKDLVAISKYVIWKNFGEAQEGHILLQDHGNEVSYRSIKIKKLSW
;
A
#
# COMPACT_ATOMS: atom_id res chain seq x y z
N MET A 1 28.93 5.64 0.95
CA MET A 1 28.17 6.25 2.07
C MET A 1 27.48 5.17 2.88
N GLY A 2 27.30 5.35 4.15
CA GLY A 2 26.66 4.37 5.05
C GLY A 2 27.67 3.37 5.62
N GLY A 3 27.63 2.10 5.18
CA GLY A 3 28.50 1.06 5.73
C GLY A 3 29.90 1.01 5.12
N SER A 4 30.59 -0.13 5.30
CA SER A 4 32.01 -0.35 4.97
C SER A 4 32.25 -1.32 3.80
N ALA A 5 31.23 -1.66 3.01
CA ALA A 5 31.43 -2.50 1.84
C ALA A 5 32.29 -1.78 0.78
N GLU A 6 33.10 -2.54 0.09
CA GLU A 6 34.01 -2.04 -0.93
C GLU A 6 33.45 -2.20 -2.33
N TYR A 7 33.82 -1.27 -3.21
CA TYR A 7 33.49 -1.32 -4.63
C TYR A 7 34.76 -1.31 -5.46
N THR A 8 34.81 -2.16 -6.48
CA THR A 8 35.88 -2.22 -7.50
C THR A 8 35.30 -2.02 -8.89
N VAL A 9 36.13 -1.65 -9.84
CA VAL A 9 35.78 -1.60 -11.26
C VAL A 9 36.62 -2.65 -11.99
N GLU A 10 35.95 -3.63 -12.60
CA GLU A 10 36.55 -4.73 -13.32
C GLU A 10 35.78 -4.96 -14.63
N ASP A 11 36.46 -5.04 -15.76
CA ASP A 11 35.87 -5.33 -17.08
C ASP A 11 34.66 -4.45 -17.46
N GLY A 12 34.69 -3.17 -17.10
CA GLY A 12 33.63 -2.23 -17.37
C GLY A 12 32.37 -2.39 -16.49
N ALA A 13 32.47 -3.16 -15.42
CA ALA A 13 31.43 -3.33 -14.41
C ALA A 13 31.87 -2.77 -13.04
N ILE A 14 30.92 -2.26 -12.26
CA ILE A 14 31.09 -1.94 -10.85
C ILE A 14 30.72 -3.18 -10.04
N ILE A 15 31.63 -3.61 -9.17
CA ILE A 15 31.45 -4.79 -8.33
C ILE A 15 31.46 -4.36 -6.86
N GLY A 16 30.33 -4.51 -6.18
CA GLY A 16 30.25 -4.38 -4.73
C GLY A 16 30.36 -5.74 -4.06
N ARG A 17 30.98 -5.79 -2.86
CA ARG A 17 31.14 -7.02 -2.07
C ARG A 17 30.55 -6.84 -0.69
N THR A 18 29.72 -7.79 -0.27
CA THR A 18 29.13 -7.81 1.07
C THR A 18 30.19 -8.01 2.14
N VAL A 19 30.07 -7.31 3.26
CA VAL A 19 31.00 -7.34 4.38
C VAL A 19 30.25 -7.66 5.67
N ALA A 20 30.83 -8.52 6.50
CA ALA A 20 30.27 -8.87 7.80
C ALA A 20 30.15 -7.62 8.70
N ASN A 21 29.07 -7.55 9.48
CA ASN A 21 28.83 -6.46 10.45
C ASN A 21 28.83 -5.05 9.86
N SER A 22 28.67 -4.92 8.53
CA SER A 22 28.49 -3.64 7.87
C SER A 22 27.00 -3.28 7.82
N ARG A 23 26.70 -1.98 7.87
CA ARG A 23 25.38 -1.46 7.47
C ARG A 23 25.29 -1.43 5.94
N ASN A 24 24.10 -1.13 5.42
CA ASN A 24 23.93 -0.87 3.99
C ASN A 24 24.95 0.16 3.52
N THR A 25 25.67 -0.18 2.46
CA THR A 25 26.67 0.68 1.83
C THR A 25 26.21 1.09 0.46
N PHE A 26 26.40 2.36 0.10
CA PHE A 26 25.95 2.91 -1.17
C PHE A 26 27.11 3.61 -1.89
N LEU A 27 27.36 3.20 -3.13
CA LEU A 27 28.16 3.97 -4.08
C LEU A 27 27.21 4.96 -4.76
N VAL A 28 27.44 6.26 -4.59
CA VAL A 28 26.52 7.29 -5.03
C VAL A 28 27.12 8.17 -6.12
N THR A 29 26.28 8.75 -6.96
CA THR A 29 26.72 9.75 -7.94
C THR A 29 27.05 11.07 -7.23
N GLU A 30 28.10 11.76 -7.70
CA GLU A 30 28.43 13.12 -7.24
C GLU A 30 27.34 14.11 -7.64
N LYS A 31 26.77 13.92 -8.84
CA LYS A 31 25.69 14.76 -9.36
C LYS A 31 24.35 14.30 -8.87
N GLU A 32 23.49 15.24 -8.51
CA GLU A 32 22.07 15.04 -8.26
C GLU A 32 21.25 15.07 -9.55
N TYR A 33 20.21 14.24 -9.61
CA TYR A 33 19.30 14.14 -10.75
C TYR A 33 17.85 14.43 -10.32
N GLY A 34 17.18 15.26 -11.10
CA GLY A 34 15.72 15.49 -10.98
C GLY A 34 14.95 14.48 -11.84
N ASP A 35 14.59 14.89 -13.06
CA ASP A 35 13.95 13.99 -14.01
C ASP A 35 14.98 13.18 -14.80
N PHE A 36 14.76 11.88 -14.92
CA PHE A 36 15.63 10.97 -15.66
C PHE A 36 14.95 9.66 -16.03
N VAL A 37 15.54 8.95 -16.99
CA VAL A 37 15.37 7.52 -17.23
C VAL A 37 16.73 6.86 -17.06
N LEU A 38 16.80 5.90 -16.13
CA LEU A 38 17.99 5.09 -15.85
C LEU A 38 17.76 3.68 -16.38
N GLU A 39 18.75 3.13 -17.09
CA GLU A 39 18.83 1.72 -17.47
C GLU A 39 20.11 1.14 -16.89
N ILE A 40 20.03 -0.07 -16.32
CA ILE A 40 21.15 -0.74 -15.68
C ILE A 40 20.93 -2.25 -15.66
N ASP A 41 22.00 -3.02 -15.88
CA ASP A 41 22.00 -4.46 -15.71
C ASP A 41 22.64 -4.83 -14.37
N VAL A 42 21.95 -5.62 -13.56
CA VAL A 42 22.42 -6.05 -12.24
C VAL A 42 22.42 -7.56 -12.11
N PHE A 43 23.48 -8.08 -11.51
CA PHE A 43 23.62 -9.48 -11.11
C PHE A 43 23.87 -9.55 -9.60
N VAL A 44 23.11 -10.38 -8.90
CA VAL A 44 23.31 -10.70 -7.48
C VAL A 44 23.77 -12.15 -7.39
N GLU A 45 24.98 -12.38 -6.86
CA GLU A 45 25.60 -13.70 -6.80
C GLU A 45 24.85 -14.64 -5.84
N ALA A 46 24.40 -14.14 -4.70
CA ALA A 46 23.70 -14.92 -3.71
C ALA A 46 22.18 -14.97 -3.99
N GLU A 47 21.59 -16.16 -4.01
CA GLU A 47 20.14 -16.33 -4.21
C GLU A 47 19.30 -15.76 -3.06
N GLU A 48 19.85 -15.71 -1.85
CA GLU A 48 19.26 -15.08 -0.65
C GLU A 48 19.81 -13.66 -0.40
N GLY A 49 20.52 -13.10 -1.39
CA GLY A 49 21.08 -11.75 -1.31
C GLY A 49 20.02 -10.67 -1.43
N ASN A 50 20.46 -9.43 -1.27
CA ASN A 50 19.61 -8.25 -1.47
C ASN A 50 20.48 -7.10 -1.99
N SER A 51 19.88 -6.22 -2.75
CA SER A 51 20.48 -4.97 -3.23
C SER A 51 19.40 -3.95 -3.58
N GLY A 52 19.78 -2.80 -4.10
CA GLY A 52 18.84 -1.78 -4.52
C GLY A 52 19.49 -0.67 -5.33
N ILE A 53 18.67 0.07 -6.05
CA ILE A 53 19.06 1.25 -6.80
C ILE A 53 18.33 2.44 -6.20
N GLN A 54 19.06 3.28 -5.48
CA GLN A 54 18.56 4.51 -4.88
C GLN A 54 18.31 5.57 -5.96
N THR A 55 17.22 6.34 -5.82
CA THR A 55 16.83 7.39 -6.77
C THR A 55 16.40 8.64 -6.04
N ARG A 56 16.88 9.79 -6.48
CA ARG A 56 16.61 11.09 -5.83
C ARG A 56 16.81 11.01 -4.32
N SER A 57 17.87 10.33 -3.89
CA SER A 57 18.14 10.05 -2.48
C SER A 57 19.09 11.05 -1.89
N HIS A 58 19.20 11.04 -0.56
CA HIS A 58 19.92 12.02 0.24
C HIS A 58 20.77 11.33 1.31
N PHE A 59 21.66 12.08 1.92
CA PHE A 59 22.50 11.63 3.00
C PHE A 59 22.37 12.55 4.21
N ASP A 60 22.09 11.98 5.37
CA ASP A 60 22.13 12.67 6.66
C ASP A 60 23.43 12.29 7.37
N PRO A 61 24.43 13.19 7.42
CA PRO A 61 25.73 12.90 8.05
C PRO A 61 25.64 12.78 9.57
N ASN A 62 24.59 13.30 10.20
CA ASN A 62 24.46 13.33 11.67
C ASN A 62 23.73 12.10 12.22
N ALA A 63 23.14 11.26 11.37
CA ALA A 63 22.48 10.05 11.81
C ALA A 63 23.49 9.00 12.31
N PHE A 64 23.04 8.12 13.22
CA PHE A 64 23.82 7.00 13.76
C PHE A 64 25.16 7.47 14.36
N ASP A 65 25.11 8.44 15.28
CA ASP A 65 26.28 8.97 15.98
C ASP A 65 27.40 9.51 15.05
N GLY A 66 26.99 10.05 13.89
CA GLY A 66 27.90 10.62 12.90
C GLY A 66 28.41 9.65 11.83
N GLU A 67 27.97 8.40 11.84
CA GLU A 67 28.32 7.45 10.76
C GLU A 67 27.50 7.71 9.47
N GLY A 68 26.41 8.46 9.60
CA GLY A 68 25.57 8.89 8.51
C GLY A 68 24.54 7.86 8.02
N LYS A 69 23.51 8.35 7.35
CA LYS A 69 22.41 7.54 6.79
C LYS A 69 22.03 7.99 5.40
N VAL A 70 22.02 7.07 4.46
CA VAL A 70 21.34 7.27 3.16
C VAL A 70 19.84 7.08 3.36
N TYR A 71 19.04 7.96 2.76
CA TYR A 71 17.58 7.84 2.76
C TYR A 71 16.98 8.28 1.43
N GLY A 72 15.88 7.67 1.07
CA GLY A 72 15.17 7.96 -0.18
C GLY A 72 14.59 6.73 -0.84
N ARG A 73 14.01 6.92 -2.03
CA ARG A 73 13.32 5.86 -2.76
C ARG A 73 14.30 4.93 -3.45
N GLN A 74 14.12 3.63 -3.23
CA GLN A 74 14.92 2.55 -3.79
C GLN A 74 14.07 1.67 -4.70
N CYS A 75 14.54 1.44 -5.93
CA CYS A 75 14.09 0.28 -6.70
C CYS A 75 14.74 -0.96 -6.09
N GLU A 76 13.94 -1.82 -5.51
CA GLU A 76 14.40 -3.01 -4.79
C GLU A 76 14.94 -4.08 -5.72
N ILE A 77 15.98 -4.78 -5.29
CA ILE A 77 16.54 -5.97 -5.92
C ILE A 77 16.50 -7.10 -4.89
N ASP A 78 15.48 -7.95 -4.98
CA ASP A 78 15.14 -8.98 -4.00
C ASP A 78 14.98 -10.35 -4.69
N PRO A 79 16.07 -11.13 -4.83
CA PRO A 79 16.02 -12.46 -5.40
C PRO A 79 15.40 -13.53 -4.49
N THR A 80 15.09 -13.20 -3.25
CA THR A 80 14.53 -14.12 -2.26
C THR A 80 13.15 -14.67 -2.65
N PRO A 81 12.61 -15.68 -1.97
CA PRO A 81 11.26 -16.20 -2.21
C PRO A 81 10.14 -15.15 -2.07
N ARG A 82 10.41 -14.02 -1.42
CA ARG A 82 9.48 -12.87 -1.34
C ARG A 82 9.18 -12.27 -2.71
N LYS A 83 10.14 -12.28 -3.67
CA LYS A 83 9.99 -11.82 -5.06
C LYS A 83 9.53 -10.38 -5.21
N TRP A 84 10.15 -9.46 -4.46
CA TRP A 84 9.78 -8.04 -4.51
C TRP A 84 10.73 -7.18 -5.36
N THR A 85 11.54 -7.81 -6.21
CA THR A 85 12.38 -7.10 -7.18
C THR A 85 11.57 -6.18 -8.08
N GLY A 86 11.94 -4.90 -8.16
CA GLY A 86 11.22 -3.85 -8.87
C GLY A 86 10.16 -3.13 -8.01
N GLY A 87 9.90 -3.58 -6.80
CA GLY A 87 9.12 -2.85 -5.80
C GLY A 87 9.86 -1.58 -5.35
N ILE A 88 9.19 -0.70 -4.61
CA ILE A 88 9.80 0.53 -4.12
C ILE A 88 9.79 0.56 -2.60
N TYR A 89 11.01 0.64 -2.05
CA TYR A 89 11.29 0.84 -0.64
C TYR A 89 11.78 2.27 -0.39
N ASP A 90 11.31 2.92 0.64
CA ASP A 90 11.77 4.26 1.03
C ASP A 90 12.79 4.12 2.17
N GLU A 91 14.04 3.90 1.78
CA GLU A 91 15.16 3.64 2.67
C GLU A 91 15.27 4.71 3.76
N GLY A 92 15.39 4.25 4.98
CA GLY A 92 15.61 5.11 6.14
C GLY A 92 14.45 6.04 6.53
N ARG A 93 13.23 5.93 5.90
CA ARG A 93 12.08 6.79 6.18
C ARG A 93 10.77 6.01 6.34
N ARG A 94 10.05 5.75 5.22
CA ARG A 94 8.68 5.22 5.22
C ARG A 94 8.59 3.72 4.95
N GLU A 95 9.73 3.06 4.65
CA GLU A 95 9.82 1.65 4.32
C GLU A 95 9.08 1.32 3.00
N TRP A 96 8.33 0.22 2.96
CA TRP A 96 7.65 -0.22 1.75
C TRP A 96 6.53 0.73 1.33
N ILE A 97 6.72 1.44 0.22
CA ILE A 97 5.68 2.28 -0.40
C ILE A 97 5.06 1.60 -1.63
N TYR A 98 5.72 0.59 -2.19
CA TYR A 98 5.18 -0.30 -3.21
C TYR A 98 5.70 -1.73 -3.02
N PRO A 99 5.14 -2.51 -2.07
CA PRO A 99 5.39 -3.95 -2.02
C PRO A 99 4.90 -4.61 -3.32
N LEU A 100 5.69 -5.51 -3.92
CA LEU A 100 5.36 -6.04 -5.24
C LEU A 100 4.13 -6.98 -5.25
N GLN A 101 3.54 -7.29 -4.09
CA GLN A 101 2.20 -7.90 -4.00
C GLN A 101 1.09 -7.05 -4.64
N LEU A 102 1.30 -5.73 -4.78
CA LEU A 102 0.40 -4.84 -5.53
C LEU A 102 0.41 -5.11 -7.04
N ASN A 103 1.43 -5.81 -7.56
CA ASN A 103 1.55 -6.25 -8.94
C ASN A 103 2.09 -7.69 -9.02
N PRO A 104 1.26 -8.72 -8.77
CA PRO A 104 1.69 -10.12 -8.76
C PRO A 104 2.28 -10.59 -10.11
N SER A 105 1.87 -10.01 -11.23
CA SER A 105 2.42 -10.36 -12.55
C SER A 105 3.91 -10.06 -12.68
N ALA A 106 4.42 -9.05 -11.99
CA ALA A 106 5.82 -8.68 -11.99
C ALA A 106 6.70 -9.54 -11.06
N GLN A 107 6.12 -10.27 -10.12
CA GLN A 107 6.88 -11.10 -9.16
C GLN A 107 7.69 -12.23 -9.81
N GLN A 108 7.43 -12.55 -11.08
CA GLN A 108 8.17 -13.55 -11.86
C GLN A 108 9.18 -12.92 -12.84
N ALA A 109 9.32 -11.59 -12.83
CA ALA A 109 10.18 -10.89 -13.80
C ALA A 109 11.67 -11.13 -13.56
N TYR A 110 12.10 -11.29 -12.29
CA TYR A 110 13.49 -11.53 -11.92
C TYR A 110 13.96 -12.94 -12.32
N LYS A 111 15.15 -13.03 -12.90
CA LYS A 111 15.78 -14.28 -13.34
C LYS A 111 17.00 -14.56 -12.46
N LYS A 112 16.90 -15.55 -11.57
CA LYS A 112 18.00 -15.99 -10.70
C LYS A 112 19.21 -16.44 -11.50
N GLY A 113 20.42 -16.16 -11.00
CA GLY A 113 21.68 -16.57 -11.63
C GLY A 113 21.98 -15.89 -12.97
N LYS A 114 21.29 -14.81 -13.31
CA LYS A 114 21.49 -14.05 -14.55
C LYS A 114 21.55 -12.56 -14.27
N PHE A 115 22.13 -11.80 -15.19
CA PHE A 115 21.92 -10.35 -15.20
C PHE A 115 20.47 -10.06 -15.48
N ASN A 116 19.90 -9.12 -14.69
CA ASN A 116 18.56 -8.60 -14.86
C ASN A 116 18.65 -7.14 -15.27
N HIS A 117 17.86 -6.77 -16.27
CA HIS A 117 17.78 -5.42 -16.78
C HIS A 117 16.73 -4.62 -16.00
N TYR A 118 17.12 -3.48 -15.47
CA TYR A 118 16.25 -2.56 -14.78
C TYR A 118 16.11 -1.28 -15.60
N LYS A 119 14.88 -0.82 -15.78
CA LYS A 119 14.58 0.54 -16.22
C LYS A 119 13.85 1.25 -15.10
N ILE A 120 14.33 2.43 -14.73
CA ILE A 120 13.73 3.29 -13.71
C ILE A 120 13.47 4.65 -14.35
N GLU A 121 12.22 5.08 -14.31
CA GLU A 121 11.77 6.37 -14.84
C GLU A 121 11.31 7.25 -13.68
N CYS A 122 12.01 8.35 -13.46
CA CYS A 122 11.62 9.41 -12.52
C CYS A 122 11.31 10.67 -13.34
N ILE A 123 10.03 11.01 -13.54
CA ILE A 123 9.59 12.20 -14.27
C ILE A 123 8.52 12.92 -13.46
N GLY A 124 8.77 14.18 -13.11
CA GLY A 124 7.93 14.95 -12.22
C GLY A 124 7.74 14.22 -10.87
N ARG A 125 6.51 13.94 -10.49
CA ARG A 125 6.15 13.24 -9.25
C ARG A 125 6.05 11.71 -9.40
N SER A 126 6.27 11.19 -10.61
CA SER A 126 6.14 9.76 -10.90
C SER A 126 7.48 9.05 -10.80
N MET A 127 7.49 7.88 -10.18
CA MET A 127 8.56 6.88 -10.25
C MET A 127 7.97 5.57 -10.74
N LYS A 128 8.48 5.08 -11.87
CA LYS A 128 8.08 3.82 -12.50
C LYS A 128 9.27 2.90 -12.64
N THR A 129 9.06 1.60 -12.44
CA THR A 129 10.12 0.59 -12.57
C THR A 129 9.71 -0.53 -13.51
N TRP A 130 10.70 -1.09 -14.20
CA TRP A 130 10.57 -2.29 -15.02
C TRP A 130 11.72 -3.23 -14.69
N VAL A 131 11.45 -4.52 -14.69
CA VAL A 131 12.45 -5.59 -14.56
C VAL A 131 12.33 -6.50 -15.78
N ASN A 132 13.41 -6.63 -16.53
CA ASN A 132 13.44 -7.41 -17.79
C ASN A 132 12.30 -7.04 -18.76
N GLY A 133 11.98 -5.75 -18.85
CA GLY A 133 10.91 -5.21 -19.68
C GLY A 133 9.49 -5.36 -19.12
N ILE A 134 9.31 -6.06 -17.98
CA ILE A 134 8.01 -6.22 -17.32
C ILE A 134 7.75 -5.02 -16.40
N PRO A 135 6.62 -4.29 -16.57
CA PRO A 135 6.23 -3.21 -15.67
C PRO A 135 6.06 -3.69 -14.24
N ALA A 136 6.80 -3.11 -13.28
CA ALA A 136 6.83 -3.59 -11.90
C ALA A 136 6.07 -2.67 -10.95
N SER A 137 6.45 -1.42 -10.78
CA SER A 137 5.80 -0.50 -9.84
C SER A 137 5.56 0.87 -10.46
N ASN A 138 4.52 1.56 -9.94
CA ASN A 138 4.17 2.94 -10.27
C ASN A 138 3.82 3.69 -8.98
N VAL A 139 4.65 4.65 -8.60
CA VAL A 139 4.47 5.48 -7.40
C VAL A 139 4.36 6.93 -7.81
N ILE A 140 3.39 7.64 -7.23
CA ILE A 140 3.26 9.10 -7.32
C ILE A 140 3.58 9.67 -5.94
N ASP A 141 4.61 10.51 -5.88
CA ASP A 141 5.12 11.07 -4.63
C ASP A 141 5.71 12.47 -4.88
N SER A 142 5.43 13.40 -3.99
CA SER A 142 5.95 14.77 -4.08
C SER A 142 7.17 15.03 -3.19
N LEU A 143 7.66 14.03 -2.45
CA LEU A 143 8.66 14.28 -1.41
C LEU A 143 9.97 14.46 -2.12
N ASP A 144 10.65 14.00 -2.85
CA ASP A 144 11.98 14.33 -3.37
C ASP A 144 11.92 14.67 -4.87
N ALA A 145 12.17 15.94 -5.18
CA ALA A 145 12.21 16.41 -6.55
C ALA A 145 13.54 16.07 -7.26
N LYS A 146 14.63 15.96 -6.52
CA LYS A 146 15.98 15.64 -7.00
C LYS A 146 16.82 15.00 -5.88
N GLY A 147 17.91 14.39 -6.23
CA GLY A 147 18.89 13.78 -5.32
C GLY A 147 19.85 12.88 -6.09
N PHE A 148 20.74 12.21 -5.41
CA PHE A 148 21.71 11.30 -6.03
C PHE A 148 21.05 9.97 -6.44
N ILE A 149 21.75 9.24 -7.31
CA ILE A 149 21.52 7.83 -7.61
C ILE A 149 22.57 7.01 -6.84
N GLY A 150 22.14 5.91 -6.19
CA GLY A 150 23.04 5.07 -5.41
C GLY A 150 22.87 3.59 -5.75
N LEU A 151 23.98 2.88 -5.73
CA LEU A 151 24.05 1.42 -5.91
C LEU A 151 24.30 0.79 -4.54
N GLN A 152 23.43 -0.11 -4.09
CA GLN A 152 23.47 -0.68 -2.75
C GLN A 152 24.28 -1.98 -2.70
N VAL A 153 25.15 -2.11 -1.71
CA VAL A 153 25.55 -3.39 -1.13
C VAL A 153 24.83 -3.54 0.20
N HIS A 154 23.95 -4.50 0.29
CA HIS A 154 23.10 -4.71 1.47
C HIS A 154 23.90 -5.27 2.64
N SER A 155 23.54 -4.87 3.85
CA SER A 155 24.07 -5.44 5.10
C SER A 155 23.79 -6.95 5.16
N VAL A 156 24.73 -7.70 5.68
CA VAL A 156 24.58 -9.15 5.86
C VAL A 156 24.95 -9.57 7.27
N SER A 157 24.12 -10.45 7.85
CA SER A 157 24.36 -11.07 9.16
C SER A 157 24.70 -12.56 9.04
N THR A 158 24.46 -13.15 7.89
CA THR A 158 24.62 -14.58 7.62
C THR A 158 26.01 -14.81 7.01
N PRO A 159 26.88 -15.63 7.61
CA PRO A 159 28.25 -15.85 7.15
C PRO A 159 28.35 -16.25 5.68
N GLU A 160 27.39 -17.05 5.18
CA GLU A 160 27.35 -17.55 3.80
C GLU A 160 27.13 -16.42 2.77
N LEU A 161 26.64 -15.28 3.22
CA LEU A 161 26.43 -14.08 2.38
C LEU A 161 27.61 -13.12 2.40
N VAL A 162 28.63 -13.32 3.25
CA VAL A 162 29.81 -12.47 3.33
C VAL A 162 30.72 -12.72 2.10
N GLY A 163 31.24 -11.64 1.51
CA GLY A 163 32.09 -11.68 0.30
C GLY A 163 31.33 -11.87 -1.00
N LYS A 164 30.02 -12.04 -0.97
CA LYS A 164 29.19 -12.18 -2.17
C LYS A 164 29.15 -10.90 -2.98
N LYS A 165 29.07 -11.06 -4.31
CA LYS A 165 29.12 -9.94 -5.25
C LYS A 165 27.74 -9.46 -5.63
N VAL A 166 27.64 -8.12 -5.79
CA VAL A 166 26.60 -7.48 -6.58
C VAL A 166 27.31 -6.76 -7.73
N ILE A 167 26.94 -7.06 -8.96
CA ILE A 167 27.63 -6.56 -10.17
C ILE A 167 26.66 -5.66 -10.95
N PHE A 168 27.11 -4.43 -11.22
CA PHE A 168 26.36 -3.42 -11.96
C PHE A 168 27.10 -3.07 -13.25
N LYS A 169 26.40 -3.12 -14.39
CA LYS A 169 26.99 -2.78 -15.70
C LYS A 169 25.97 -2.14 -16.63
N ASN A 170 26.42 -1.69 -17.80
CA ASN A 170 25.58 -1.08 -18.84
C ASN A 170 24.74 0.09 -18.30
N ILE A 171 25.31 0.87 -17.38
CA ILE A 171 24.61 1.97 -16.71
C ILE A 171 24.46 3.12 -17.70
N LYS A 172 23.20 3.48 -18.01
CA LYS A 172 22.86 4.56 -18.94
C LYS A 172 21.80 5.46 -18.32
N ILE A 173 22.00 6.77 -18.41
CA ILE A 173 21.03 7.74 -17.93
C ILE A 173 20.68 8.73 -19.03
N LYS A 174 19.39 9.02 -19.19
CA LYS A 174 18.86 10.05 -20.05
C LYS A 174 18.17 11.11 -19.19
N THR A 175 18.53 12.39 -19.40
CA THR A 175 18.03 13.53 -18.60
C THR A 175 17.35 14.62 -19.44
N THR A 176 17.32 14.46 -20.75
CA THR A 176 16.73 15.44 -21.67
C THR A 176 15.74 14.78 -22.63
N ASN A 177 14.80 15.58 -23.16
CA ASN A 177 13.76 15.10 -24.08
C ASN A 177 13.00 13.88 -23.54
N LEU A 178 12.68 13.94 -22.24
CA LEU A 178 11.98 12.88 -21.54
C LEU A 178 10.47 12.93 -21.85
N LYS A 179 9.89 11.76 -22.07
CA LYS A 179 8.45 11.59 -22.19
C LYS A 179 8.02 10.46 -21.25
N PRO A 180 6.99 10.66 -20.40
CA PRO A 180 6.49 9.62 -19.54
C PRO A 180 6.09 8.37 -20.35
N THR A 181 6.61 7.21 -19.95
CA THR A 181 6.22 5.93 -20.55
C THR A 181 4.82 5.56 -20.07
N PRO A 182 3.86 5.23 -20.97
CA PRO A 182 2.57 4.71 -20.56
C PRO A 182 2.73 3.45 -19.69
N PHE A 183 1.87 3.32 -18.67
CA PHE A 183 1.92 2.18 -17.77
C PHE A 183 0.61 1.40 -17.87
N PRO A 184 0.63 0.04 -17.80
CA PRO A 184 -0.57 -0.76 -17.99
C PRO A 184 -1.64 -0.50 -16.93
N SER A 185 -2.92 -0.52 -17.31
CA SER A 185 -4.06 -0.24 -16.43
C SER A 185 -4.27 -1.26 -15.31
N TYR A 186 -3.68 -2.46 -15.44
CA TYR A 186 -3.73 -3.50 -14.42
C TYR A 186 -2.70 -3.29 -13.29
N VAL A 187 -1.69 -2.44 -13.50
CA VAL A 187 -0.71 -2.12 -12.46
C VAL A 187 -1.29 -1.05 -11.54
N TYR A 188 -1.41 -1.38 -10.27
CA TYR A 188 -1.85 -0.44 -9.25
C TYR A 188 -0.92 0.77 -9.18
N VAL A 189 -1.49 1.97 -8.96
CA VAL A 189 -0.73 3.20 -8.72
C VAL A 189 -0.76 3.51 -7.23
N SER A 190 0.40 3.42 -6.57
CA SER A 190 0.56 3.90 -5.19
C SER A 190 0.74 5.41 -5.20
N ASN A 191 -0.36 6.14 -5.04
CA ASN A 191 -0.37 7.60 -5.02
C ASN A 191 -0.33 8.10 -3.58
N LEU A 192 0.79 8.69 -3.20
CA LEU A 192 1.06 9.19 -1.85
C LEU A 192 0.66 10.66 -1.66
N ILE A 193 0.06 11.28 -2.67
CA ILE A 193 -0.46 12.65 -2.57
C ILE A 193 -1.92 12.59 -2.15
N PRO A 194 -2.28 13.07 -0.95
CA PRO A 194 -3.62 12.94 -0.43
C PRO A 194 -4.69 13.56 -1.33
N ASN A 195 -5.82 12.88 -1.47
CA ASN A 195 -7.01 13.32 -2.24
C ASN A 195 -6.69 13.75 -3.67
N HIS A 196 -5.72 13.11 -4.29
CA HIS A 196 -5.25 13.43 -5.63
C HIS A 196 -5.27 12.18 -6.53
N LEU A 197 -5.60 12.36 -7.79
CA LEU A 197 -5.45 11.34 -8.82
C LEU A 197 -4.38 11.78 -9.82
N SER A 198 -3.46 10.89 -10.13
CA SER A 198 -2.50 11.07 -11.21
C SER A 198 -3.19 10.96 -12.59
N LYS A 199 -2.50 11.41 -13.63
CA LYS A 199 -2.99 11.26 -15.02
C LYS A 199 -3.22 9.79 -15.37
N ASP A 200 -2.34 8.88 -14.93
CA ASP A 200 -2.49 7.45 -15.16
C ASP A 200 -3.74 6.89 -14.45
N GLU A 201 -3.98 7.28 -13.19
CA GLU A 201 -5.18 6.84 -12.47
C GLU A 201 -6.47 7.32 -13.15
N ILE A 202 -6.54 8.58 -13.56
CA ILE A 202 -7.69 9.13 -14.29
C ILE A 202 -7.92 8.37 -15.60
N ALA A 203 -6.85 8.16 -16.38
CA ALA A 203 -6.91 7.40 -17.64
C ALA A 203 -7.35 5.94 -17.45
N HIS A 204 -7.07 5.36 -16.29
CA HIS A 204 -7.45 4.00 -15.92
C HIS A 204 -8.81 3.89 -15.21
N GLY A 205 -9.58 4.99 -15.13
CA GLY A 205 -10.95 5.01 -14.63
C GLY A 205 -11.11 5.17 -13.12
N TRP A 206 -10.04 5.56 -12.41
CA TRP A 206 -10.14 5.91 -10.99
C TRP A 206 -10.91 7.21 -10.80
N GLN A 207 -11.71 7.28 -9.74
CA GLN A 207 -12.47 8.44 -9.31
C GLN A 207 -12.29 8.65 -7.81
N LEU A 208 -12.18 9.91 -7.36
CA LEU A 208 -12.22 10.24 -5.95
C LEU A 208 -13.66 10.08 -5.44
N LEU A 209 -13.82 9.39 -4.32
CA LEU A 209 -15.05 9.38 -3.53
C LEU A 209 -15.05 10.50 -2.47
N PHE A 210 -13.88 11.04 -2.15
CA PHE A 210 -13.73 12.18 -1.26
C PHE A 210 -12.73 13.18 -1.87
N ASP A 211 -13.17 14.42 -2.04
CA ASP A 211 -12.40 15.50 -2.68
C ASP A 211 -11.46 16.23 -1.71
N GLY A 212 -11.47 15.85 -0.42
CA GLY A 212 -10.71 16.51 0.65
C GLY A 212 -11.31 17.82 1.14
N LYS A 213 -12.50 18.22 0.68
CA LYS A 213 -13.09 19.55 0.95
C LYS A 213 -14.56 19.50 1.36
N SER A 214 -15.32 18.57 0.79
CA SER A 214 -16.77 18.55 0.92
C SER A 214 -17.32 17.13 1.15
N SER A 215 -18.55 17.05 1.62
CA SER A 215 -19.31 15.80 1.77
C SER A 215 -19.97 15.33 0.46
N LYS A 216 -19.66 15.94 -0.67
CA LYS A 216 -20.27 15.62 -1.97
C LYS A 216 -20.11 14.14 -2.28
N GLY A 217 -21.22 13.47 -2.67
CA GLY A 217 -21.25 12.04 -2.95
C GLY A 217 -21.44 11.15 -1.72
N TRP A 218 -21.55 11.75 -0.53
CA TRP A 218 -21.82 11.07 0.74
C TRP A 218 -23.10 11.56 1.40
N LYS A 219 -23.83 10.65 2.02
CA LYS A 219 -25.04 10.94 2.80
C LYS A 219 -25.14 10.01 4.01
N SER A 220 -25.98 10.34 4.96
CA SER A 220 -26.30 9.45 6.08
C SER A 220 -26.96 8.15 5.56
N ALA A 221 -26.62 7.03 6.18
CA ALA A 221 -27.27 5.74 5.90
C ALA A 221 -28.76 5.71 6.32
N LYS A 222 -29.14 6.50 7.30
CA LYS A 222 -30.48 6.44 7.96
C LYS A 222 -31.29 7.72 7.86
N ARG A 223 -30.70 8.84 7.46
CA ARG A 223 -31.34 10.15 7.43
C ARG A 223 -31.13 10.85 6.09
N PRO A 224 -31.96 11.80 5.70
CA PRO A 224 -31.72 12.61 4.51
C PRO A 224 -30.45 13.46 4.64
N GLY A 225 -29.64 13.54 3.58
CA GLY A 225 -28.46 14.38 3.49
C GLY A 225 -27.25 13.86 4.31
N PHE A 226 -26.23 14.68 4.41
CA PHE A 226 -25.03 14.40 5.21
C PHE A 226 -25.32 14.77 6.69
N PRO A 227 -24.80 13.99 7.68
CA PRO A 227 -25.01 14.28 9.09
C PRO A 227 -24.49 15.67 9.48
N GLN A 228 -25.26 16.39 10.29
CA GLN A 228 -24.84 17.72 10.81
C GLN A 228 -23.85 17.60 11.99
N ASN A 229 -23.86 16.46 12.69
CA ASN A 229 -23.01 16.16 13.84
C ASN A 229 -22.30 14.83 13.62
N GLY A 230 -21.28 14.53 14.43
CA GLY A 230 -20.59 13.23 14.45
C GLY A 230 -19.54 13.03 13.35
N TRP A 231 -19.55 13.88 12.34
CA TRP A 231 -18.56 13.88 11.26
C TRP A 231 -17.96 15.27 11.09
N LYS A 232 -16.64 15.31 10.83
CA LYS A 232 -15.90 16.55 10.57
C LYS A 232 -15.12 16.44 9.28
N ILE A 233 -15.15 17.49 8.46
CA ILE A 233 -14.34 17.60 7.23
C ILE A 233 -13.46 18.83 7.39
N GLU A 234 -12.15 18.61 7.53
CA GLU A 234 -11.17 19.68 7.62
C GLU A 234 -9.78 19.23 7.17
N GLN A 235 -8.96 20.13 6.66
CA GLN A 235 -7.56 19.89 6.27
C GLN A 235 -7.36 18.65 5.36
N GLY A 236 -8.33 18.39 4.48
CA GLY A 236 -8.26 17.24 3.56
C GLY A 236 -8.65 15.90 4.17
N VAL A 237 -9.27 15.90 5.35
CA VAL A 237 -9.61 14.69 6.09
C VAL A 237 -11.10 14.70 6.43
N ILE A 238 -11.74 13.53 6.35
CA ILE A 238 -13.07 13.26 6.88
C ILE A 238 -12.93 12.35 8.09
N SER A 239 -13.45 12.77 9.24
CA SER A 239 -13.27 12.06 10.52
C SER A 239 -14.60 11.81 11.22
N VAL A 240 -14.72 10.62 11.81
CA VAL A 240 -15.69 10.37 12.90
C VAL A 240 -15.24 11.16 14.11
N MET A 241 -16.19 11.82 14.78
CA MET A 241 -15.94 12.56 16.03
C MET A 241 -16.07 11.63 17.24
N GLU A 242 -15.18 11.81 18.23
CA GLU A 242 -15.26 11.06 19.49
C GLU A 242 -16.60 11.28 20.20
N ALA A 243 -17.27 10.20 20.60
CA ALA A 243 -18.58 10.21 21.27
C ALA A 243 -18.75 9.06 22.28
N GLY A 244 -17.65 8.59 22.88
CA GLY A 244 -17.66 7.57 23.93
C GLY A 244 -17.75 6.12 23.42
N GLY A 245 -17.43 5.85 22.14
CA GLY A 245 -17.32 4.50 21.62
C GLY A 245 -18.63 3.74 21.42
N SER A 246 -19.75 4.44 21.29
CA SER A 246 -21.07 3.84 21.04
C SER A 246 -21.43 3.91 19.55
N GLU A 247 -21.70 2.76 18.93
CA GLU A 247 -21.97 2.64 17.50
C GLU A 247 -23.17 3.49 17.04
N SER A 248 -22.97 4.31 16.02
CA SER A 248 -23.97 5.13 15.34
C SER A 248 -24.77 6.09 16.22
N THR A 249 -24.25 6.47 17.37
CA THR A 249 -25.01 7.29 18.36
C THR A 249 -24.88 8.78 18.15
N ASN A 250 -23.82 9.26 17.49
CA ASN A 250 -23.58 10.69 17.29
C ASN A 250 -24.02 11.16 15.90
N GLY A 251 -23.31 10.80 14.83
CA GLY A 251 -23.66 11.16 13.45
C GLY A 251 -24.36 10.04 12.70
N GLY A 252 -24.03 8.82 13.06
CA GLY A 252 -24.38 7.61 12.35
C GLY A 252 -23.51 7.37 11.12
N ASP A 253 -23.66 6.20 10.53
CA ASP A 253 -22.91 5.79 9.35
C ASP A 253 -23.18 6.69 8.14
N ILE A 254 -22.16 6.94 7.35
CA ILE A 254 -22.28 7.61 6.05
C ILE A 254 -22.02 6.65 4.91
N ILE A 255 -22.77 6.80 3.82
CA ILE A 255 -22.70 5.96 2.63
C ILE A 255 -22.46 6.79 1.37
N THR A 256 -21.86 6.18 0.35
CA THR A 256 -21.82 6.78 -0.98
C THR A 256 -23.24 6.91 -1.56
N GLU A 257 -23.50 7.96 -2.36
CA GLU A 257 -24.76 8.09 -3.09
C GLU A 257 -24.90 6.98 -4.15
N ASN A 258 -23.78 6.63 -4.81
CA ASN A 258 -23.72 5.57 -5.80
C ASN A 258 -23.59 4.18 -5.18
N ARG A 259 -23.99 3.15 -5.93
CA ARG A 259 -23.80 1.73 -5.62
C ARG A 259 -22.73 1.14 -6.54
N TYR A 260 -22.11 0.07 -6.08
CA TYR A 260 -20.99 -0.59 -6.77
C TYR A 260 -21.16 -2.12 -6.69
N ASN A 261 -20.77 -2.81 -7.76
CA ASN A 261 -20.81 -4.29 -7.86
C ASN A 261 -19.38 -4.89 -7.91
N ALA A 262 -18.59 -4.53 -8.91
CA ALA A 262 -17.20 -4.94 -9.01
C ALA A 262 -16.33 -3.69 -9.04
N PHE A 263 -15.32 -3.61 -8.15
CA PHE A 263 -14.56 -2.40 -7.95
C PHE A 263 -13.20 -2.68 -7.32
N ASP A 264 -12.31 -1.70 -7.44
CA ASP A 264 -11.07 -1.55 -6.70
C ASP A 264 -11.21 -0.26 -5.86
N LEU A 265 -11.38 -0.40 -4.55
CA LEU A 265 -11.54 0.69 -3.59
C LEU A 265 -10.25 0.84 -2.80
N SER A 266 -9.69 2.04 -2.77
CA SER A 266 -8.52 2.38 -1.96
C SER A 266 -8.82 3.57 -1.06
N PHE A 267 -8.29 3.54 0.16
CA PHE A 267 -8.48 4.58 1.16
C PHE A 267 -7.30 4.61 2.14
N GLU A 268 -7.06 5.76 2.75
CA GLU A 268 -6.17 5.86 3.91
C GLU A 268 -7.00 6.12 5.16
N PHE A 269 -6.55 5.53 6.27
CA PHE A 269 -7.18 5.72 7.58
C PHE A 269 -6.13 5.94 8.67
N LYS A 270 -6.53 6.66 9.72
CA LYS A 270 -5.71 6.93 10.90
C LYS A 270 -6.55 6.71 12.15
N LEU A 271 -6.09 5.82 13.03
CA LEU A 271 -6.71 5.46 14.30
C LEU A 271 -6.17 6.32 15.43
N THR A 272 -7.03 6.70 16.38
CA THR A 272 -6.63 7.06 17.74
C THR A 272 -6.52 5.80 18.61
N SER A 273 -5.97 5.94 19.80
CA SER A 273 -5.77 4.83 20.73
C SER A 273 -7.11 4.20 21.14
N GLY A 274 -7.24 2.90 21.02
CA GLY A 274 -8.44 2.14 21.35
C GLY A 274 -9.62 2.35 20.40
N ALA A 275 -9.44 3.00 19.25
CA ALA A 275 -10.54 3.32 18.34
C ALA A 275 -11.03 2.12 17.54
N ASN A 276 -12.30 2.21 17.13
CA ASN A 276 -13.01 1.28 16.25
C ASN A 276 -13.80 2.04 15.18
N SER A 277 -13.76 1.53 13.98
CA SER A 277 -14.55 1.93 12.82
C SER A 277 -14.51 0.82 11.77
N GLY A 278 -15.05 1.06 10.57
CA GLY A 278 -15.02 0.09 9.47
C GLY A 278 -15.32 0.74 8.13
N VAL A 279 -14.85 0.09 7.07
CA VAL A 279 -15.29 0.39 5.70
C VAL A 279 -16.16 -0.77 5.25
N LYS A 280 -17.48 -0.52 5.15
CA LYS A 280 -18.42 -1.55 4.70
C LYS A 280 -18.68 -1.42 3.20
N TYR A 281 -19.00 -2.55 2.57
CA TYR A 281 -19.33 -2.63 1.15
C TYR A 281 -20.48 -3.61 0.91
N PHE A 282 -21.15 -3.52 -0.23
CA PHE A 282 -22.43 -4.18 -0.49
C PHE A 282 -23.53 -3.81 0.53
N VAL A 283 -23.51 -2.56 1.02
CA VAL A 283 -24.53 -2.06 1.93
C VAL A 283 -25.82 -1.80 1.15
N THR A 284 -26.94 -2.44 1.53
CA THR A 284 -28.22 -2.37 0.81
C THR A 284 -29.26 -1.47 1.45
N LEU A 285 -29.17 -1.20 2.75
CA LEU A 285 -30.18 -0.48 3.56
C LEU A 285 -31.54 -1.21 3.64
N ALA A 286 -31.60 -2.48 3.25
CA ALA A 286 -32.82 -3.25 3.29
C ALA A 286 -33.17 -3.76 4.69
N GLU A 287 -32.16 -3.83 5.56
CA GLU A 287 -32.27 -4.36 6.91
C GLU A 287 -32.71 -3.23 7.88
N GLU A 288 -33.76 -3.51 8.65
CA GLU A 288 -34.16 -2.65 9.77
C GLU A 288 -33.21 -2.89 10.94
N THR A 289 -32.35 -1.92 11.22
CA THR A 289 -31.39 -1.92 12.31
C THR A 289 -31.49 -0.63 13.12
N ASN A 290 -31.31 -0.74 14.42
CA ASN A 290 -31.15 0.42 15.30
C ASN A 290 -29.67 0.81 15.28
N GLY A 291 -29.30 1.75 14.39
CA GLY A 291 -27.93 2.26 14.35
C GLY A 291 -27.22 1.98 13.02
N SER A 292 -26.31 1.02 12.97
CA SER A 292 -25.48 0.80 11.79
C SER A 292 -26.20 0.13 10.62
N ALA A 293 -25.81 0.47 9.40
CA ALA A 293 -26.26 -0.24 8.21
C ALA A 293 -25.43 -1.51 7.99
N ILE A 294 -26.08 -2.53 7.42
CA ILE A 294 -25.51 -3.88 7.23
C ILE A 294 -24.77 -3.99 5.91
N GLY A 295 -23.62 -4.61 5.94
CA GLY A 295 -22.78 -4.91 4.77
C GLY A 295 -21.54 -5.70 5.16
N LEU A 296 -20.79 -6.20 4.18
CA LEU A 296 -19.46 -6.77 4.39
C LEU A 296 -18.52 -5.67 4.91
N GLU A 297 -17.64 -6.01 5.84
CA GLU A 297 -16.85 -4.98 6.54
C GLU A 297 -15.37 -5.30 6.53
N TYR A 298 -14.59 -4.35 6.02
CA TYR A 298 -13.15 -4.25 6.27
C TYR A 298 -12.97 -3.57 7.63
N GLN A 299 -12.55 -4.36 8.64
CA GLN A 299 -12.44 -3.86 10.01
C GLN A 299 -11.31 -2.84 10.16
N ILE A 300 -11.58 -1.74 10.87
CA ILE A 300 -10.60 -0.72 11.23
C ILE A 300 -10.63 -0.56 12.75
N LEU A 301 -9.60 -1.10 13.42
CA LEU A 301 -9.63 -1.27 14.87
C LEU A 301 -8.21 -1.24 15.45
N ASP A 302 -8.07 -0.70 16.67
CA ASP A 302 -6.88 -0.91 17.48
C ASP A 302 -6.89 -2.33 18.07
N ASP A 303 -6.14 -3.23 17.45
CA ASP A 303 -6.06 -4.65 17.86
C ASP A 303 -5.58 -4.84 19.30
N THR A 304 -4.88 -3.87 19.87
CA THR A 304 -4.27 -3.96 21.21
C THR A 304 -5.24 -3.56 22.30
N LEU A 305 -5.92 -2.44 22.14
CA LEU A 305 -6.70 -1.80 23.20
C LEU A 305 -8.21 -1.99 23.06
N HIS A 306 -8.76 -2.05 21.84
CA HIS A 306 -10.20 -2.19 21.69
C HIS A 306 -10.69 -3.59 22.08
N ALA A 307 -11.75 -3.67 22.89
CA ALA A 307 -12.26 -4.94 23.44
C ALA A 307 -12.73 -5.91 22.36
N ASP A 308 -13.33 -5.41 21.27
CA ASP A 308 -13.87 -6.24 20.18
C ASP A 308 -12.80 -7.06 19.42
N ALA A 309 -11.54 -6.62 19.44
CA ALA A 309 -10.42 -7.39 18.87
C ALA A 309 -10.23 -8.77 19.53
N LYS A 310 -10.69 -8.92 20.78
CA LYS A 310 -10.59 -10.14 21.59
C LYS A 310 -11.84 -11.01 21.49
N LEU A 311 -12.87 -10.51 20.84
CA LEU A 311 -14.14 -11.20 20.60
C LEU A 311 -14.14 -11.92 19.25
N GLY A 312 -15.22 -12.62 18.95
CA GLY A 312 -15.34 -13.41 17.73
C GLY A 312 -14.56 -14.73 17.81
N ARG A 313 -14.10 -15.23 16.66
CA ARG A 313 -13.39 -16.51 16.52
C ARG A 313 -12.02 -16.28 15.91
N ASP A 314 -10.98 -16.84 16.52
CA ASP A 314 -9.61 -16.87 15.99
C ASP A 314 -9.05 -15.48 15.58
N GLY A 315 -9.58 -14.38 16.14
CA GLY A 315 -9.18 -13.01 15.81
C GLY A 315 -9.79 -12.47 14.53
N ASN A 316 -10.95 -12.97 14.10
CA ASN A 316 -11.66 -12.52 12.90
C ASN A 316 -12.36 -11.16 13.03
N ARG A 317 -12.16 -10.45 14.18
CA ARG A 317 -12.60 -9.07 14.40
C ARG A 317 -11.45 -8.08 14.50
N THR A 318 -10.23 -8.50 14.13
CA THR A 318 -9.05 -7.64 14.14
C THR A 318 -8.91 -6.80 12.87
N LEU A 319 -8.04 -5.79 12.92
CA LEU A 319 -7.76 -4.85 11.81
C LEU A 319 -7.62 -5.57 10.46
N ALA A 320 -8.27 -5.03 9.43
CA ALA A 320 -8.30 -5.50 8.04
C ALA A 320 -8.97 -6.87 7.80
N SER A 321 -9.52 -7.52 8.84
CA SER A 321 -10.31 -8.74 8.71
C SER A 321 -11.61 -8.47 7.94
N LEU A 322 -12.17 -9.50 7.31
CA LEU A 322 -13.59 -9.51 6.99
C LEU A 322 -14.33 -9.77 8.31
N TYR A 323 -14.84 -8.70 8.88
CA TYR A 323 -15.33 -8.67 10.27
C TYR A 323 -16.28 -9.83 10.58
N ASP A 324 -15.99 -10.51 11.71
CA ASP A 324 -16.69 -11.69 12.25
C ASP A 324 -16.73 -12.93 11.33
N LEU A 325 -16.07 -12.88 10.16
CA LEU A 325 -16.00 -13.99 9.19
C LEU A 325 -14.58 -14.51 9.00
N ILE A 326 -13.66 -13.70 8.44
CA ILE A 326 -12.32 -14.15 8.04
C ILE A 326 -11.25 -13.25 8.65
N LYS A 327 -10.32 -13.86 9.40
CA LYS A 327 -9.17 -13.17 9.98
C LYS A 327 -8.18 -12.72 8.92
N ALA A 328 -7.71 -11.47 9.01
CA ALA A 328 -6.61 -10.96 8.22
C ALA A 328 -5.27 -11.61 8.63
N GLN A 329 -4.53 -12.12 7.63
CA GLN A 329 -3.16 -12.63 7.79
C GLN A 329 -2.18 -11.48 7.64
N LYS A 330 -1.85 -10.82 8.75
CA LYS A 330 -1.02 -9.61 8.76
C LYS A 330 0.25 -9.79 9.59
N GLN A 331 1.32 -9.10 9.18
CA GLN A 331 2.57 -9.05 9.93
C GLN A 331 2.71 -7.67 10.58
N LYS A 332 3.03 -7.66 11.88
CA LYS A 332 3.12 -6.42 12.69
C LYS A 332 4.01 -5.34 12.04
N ARG A 333 5.12 -5.74 11.41
CA ARG A 333 6.06 -4.81 10.77
C ARG A 333 5.46 -3.97 9.63
N PHE A 334 4.35 -4.42 9.01
CA PHE A 334 3.68 -3.69 7.94
C PHE A 334 2.51 -2.83 8.45
N ILE A 335 2.20 -2.85 9.73
CA ILE A 335 1.15 -2.03 10.34
C ILE A 335 1.80 -0.75 10.85
N LYS A 336 1.30 0.41 10.42
CA LYS A 336 1.79 1.68 10.94
C LYS A 336 1.25 1.90 12.37
N PRO A 337 2.04 2.53 13.26
CA PRO A 337 1.63 2.83 14.62
C PRO A 337 0.33 3.63 14.71
N ILE A 338 -0.34 3.54 15.85
CA ILE A 338 -1.50 4.40 16.19
C ILE A 338 -1.11 5.87 16.01
N GLY A 339 -2.01 6.67 15.44
CA GLY A 339 -1.77 8.06 15.07
C GLY A 339 -1.07 8.27 13.72
N GLN A 340 -0.65 7.21 13.05
CA GLN A 340 -0.11 7.27 11.69
C GLN A 340 -1.11 6.77 10.65
N TRP A 341 -0.93 7.23 9.40
CA TRP A 341 -1.76 6.82 8.28
C TRP A 341 -1.42 5.41 7.81
N ASN A 342 -2.43 4.54 7.76
CA ASN A 342 -2.41 3.24 7.11
C ASN A 342 -3.23 3.32 5.81
N SER A 343 -2.90 2.50 4.82
CA SER A 343 -3.71 2.34 3.62
C SER A 343 -4.48 1.03 3.64
N GLY A 344 -5.78 1.10 3.36
CA GLY A 344 -6.64 -0.06 3.09
C GLY A 344 -6.99 -0.13 1.61
N ARG A 345 -7.16 -1.34 1.08
CA ARG A 345 -7.68 -1.56 -0.26
C ARG A 345 -8.56 -2.79 -0.29
N ILE A 346 -9.70 -2.68 -0.96
CA ILE A 346 -10.66 -3.77 -1.17
C ILE A 346 -10.83 -3.92 -2.68
N VAL A 347 -10.53 -5.10 -3.20
CA VAL A 347 -10.76 -5.42 -4.62
C VAL A 347 -11.88 -6.44 -4.71
N VAL A 348 -12.96 -6.10 -5.37
CA VAL A 348 -14.07 -6.99 -5.69
C VAL A 348 -14.08 -7.23 -7.18
N TYR A 349 -13.70 -8.44 -7.58
CA TYR A 349 -13.67 -8.83 -8.99
C TYR A 349 -15.07 -9.22 -9.51
N PRO A 350 -15.31 -9.13 -10.84
CA PRO A 350 -16.59 -9.53 -11.43
C PRO A 350 -17.02 -10.98 -11.14
N ASN A 351 -16.06 -11.88 -10.89
CA ASN A 351 -16.29 -13.27 -10.50
C ASN A 351 -16.58 -13.50 -9.00
N ASN A 352 -16.86 -12.43 -8.24
CA ASN A 352 -17.06 -12.43 -6.79
C ASN A 352 -15.82 -12.78 -5.94
N LYS A 353 -14.63 -12.89 -6.53
CA LYS A 353 -13.42 -12.93 -5.74
C LYS A 353 -13.23 -11.59 -5.04
N VAL A 354 -12.90 -11.60 -3.75
CA VAL A 354 -12.63 -10.40 -2.96
C VAL A 354 -11.26 -10.52 -2.31
N GLU A 355 -10.51 -9.43 -2.32
CA GLU A 355 -9.22 -9.32 -1.68
C GLU A 355 -9.18 -8.10 -0.76
N HIS A 356 -8.61 -8.24 0.45
CA HIS A 356 -8.27 -7.13 1.32
C HIS A 356 -6.75 -6.95 1.37
N TYR A 357 -6.33 -5.69 1.32
CA TYR A 357 -4.93 -5.28 1.47
C TYR A 357 -4.79 -4.28 2.63
N LEU A 358 -3.69 -4.38 3.35
CA LEU A 358 -3.27 -3.42 4.37
C LEU A 358 -1.83 -2.98 4.05
N ASN A 359 -1.62 -1.67 3.86
CA ASN A 359 -0.32 -1.09 3.49
C ASN A 359 0.36 -1.79 2.29
N GLY A 360 -0.45 -2.13 1.27
CA GLY A 360 0.01 -2.78 0.04
C GLY A 360 0.22 -4.29 0.16
N ILE A 361 0.03 -4.89 1.34
CA ILE A 361 0.14 -6.32 1.58
C ILE A 361 -1.26 -6.95 1.52
N LYS A 362 -1.44 -7.99 0.70
CA LYS A 362 -2.68 -8.78 0.69
C LYS A 362 -2.79 -9.56 2.00
N VAL A 363 -3.87 -9.33 2.74
CA VAL A 363 -4.08 -9.92 4.07
C VAL A 363 -5.18 -10.97 4.13
N LEU A 364 -6.09 -10.99 3.16
CA LEU A 364 -7.05 -12.07 2.96
C LEU A 364 -7.61 -12.06 1.54
N GLU A 365 -8.17 -13.20 1.15
CA GLU A 365 -9.01 -13.34 -0.06
C GLU A 365 -10.11 -14.38 0.18
N TYR A 366 -11.23 -14.23 -0.52
CA TYR A 366 -12.35 -15.17 -0.49
C TYR A 366 -13.24 -15.03 -1.73
N ILE A 367 -14.13 -15.99 -1.94
CA ILE A 367 -15.15 -15.92 -2.97
C ILE A 367 -16.51 -15.62 -2.30
N ARG A 368 -17.04 -14.43 -2.51
CA ARG A 368 -18.33 -14.00 -1.99
C ARG A 368 -19.45 -14.90 -2.53
N GLY A 369 -20.31 -15.40 -1.65
CA GLY A 369 -21.42 -16.30 -2.01
C GLY A 369 -21.02 -17.75 -2.25
N SER A 370 -19.73 -18.12 -2.09
CA SER A 370 -19.30 -19.54 -2.15
C SER A 370 -19.87 -20.35 -0.97
N LYS A 371 -19.77 -21.67 -1.04
CA LYS A 371 -20.17 -22.53 0.08
C LYS A 371 -19.38 -22.20 1.35
N GLU A 372 -18.07 -22.04 1.23
CA GLU A 372 -17.16 -21.71 2.35
C GLU A 372 -17.56 -20.37 3.00
N TYR A 373 -17.88 -19.37 2.18
CA TYR A 373 -18.38 -18.09 2.67
C TYR A 373 -19.70 -18.25 3.44
N LYS A 374 -20.66 -19.00 2.89
CA LYS A 374 -21.97 -19.24 3.52
C LYS A 374 -21.84 -20.02 4.82
N ASP A 375 -20.95 -21.00 4.88
CA ASP A 375 -20.67 -21.76 6.10
C ASP A 375 -20.11 -20.83 7.20
N LEU A 376 -19.26 -19.84 6.88
CA LEU A 376 -18.79 -18.84 7.81
C LEU A 376 -19.90 -17.89 8.29
N VAL A 377 -20.79 -17.45 7.39
CA VAL A 377 -21.94 -16.63 7.76
C VAL A 377 -22.87 -17.38 8.72
N ALA A 378 -23.12 -18.67 8.49
CA ALA A 378 -24.00 -19.49 9.30
C ALA A 378 -23.56 -19.63 10.78
N ILE A 379 -22.26 -19.43 11.07
CA ILE A 379 -21.70 -19.50 12.42
C ILE A 379 -21.24 -18.14 12.96
N SER A 380 -21.60 -17.03 12.29
CA SER A 380 -21.29 -15.66 12.67
C SER A 380 -22.51 -14.94 13.25
N LYS A 381 -22.30 -13.71 13.75
CA LYS A 381 -23.41 -12.83 14.14
C LYS A 381 -24.36 -12.50 12.99
N TYR A 382 -23.91 -12.67 11.75
CA TYR A 382 -24.67 -12.36 10.54
C TYR A 382 -25.65 -13.44 10.10
N VAL A 383 -25.72 -14.58 10.79
CA VAL A 383 -26.67 -15.67 10.52
C VAL A 383 -28.14 -15.22 10.47
N ILE A 384 -28.48 -14.16 11.22
CA ILE A 384 -29.83 -13.58 11.26
C ILE A 384 -30.23 -12.84 9.97
N TRP A 385 -29.25 -12.47 9.14
CA TRP A 385 -29.47 -11.72 7.92
C TRP A 385 -29.47 -12.65 6.71
N LYS A 386 -30.64 -12.84 6.10
CA LYS A 386 -30.77 -13.69 4.92
C LYS A 386 -29.97 -13.13 3.76
N ASN A 387 -29.15 -14.00 3.11
CA ASN A 387 -28.28 -13.63 1.98
C ASN A 387 -27.29 -12.48 2.32
N PHE A 388 -26.76 -12.47 3.55
CA PHE A 388 -25.81 -11.47 3.99
C PHE A 388 -24.63 -11.33 3.01
N GLY A 389 -24.37 -10.10 2.57
CA GLY A 389 -23.28 -9.77 1.64
C GLY A 389 -23.46 -10.28 0.20
N GLU A 390 -24.59 -10.91 -0.16
CA GLU A 390 -24.82 -11.49 -1.50
C GLU A 390 -25.54 -10.55 -2.48
N ALA A 391 -25.84 -9.31 -2.10
CA ALA A 391 -26.42 -8.32 -2.99
C ALA A 391 -25.57 -8.13 -4.26
N GLN A 392 -26.20 -7.90 -5.42
CA GLN A 392 -25.47 -7.69 -6.68
C GLN A 392 -24.66 -6.40 -6.68
N GLU A 393 -25.15 -5.35 -6.02
CA GLU A 393 -24.50 -4.08 -5.82
C GLU A 393 -24.88 -3.47 -4.47
N GLY A 394 -24.05 -2.58 -3.95
CA GLY A 394 -24.35 -1.89 -2.70
C GLY A 394 -23.53 -0.61 -2.55
N HIS A 395 -23.84 0.16 -1.53
CA HIS A 395 -23.10 1.35 -1.16
C HIS A 395 -21.76 0.98 -0.49
N ILE A 396 -20.80 1.90 -0.58
CA ILE A 396 -19.63 1.94 0.30
C ILE A 396 -20.01 2.78 1.52
N LEU A 397 -19.60 2.34 2.71
CA LEU A 397 -19.96 2.97 3.97
C LEU A 397 -18.71 3.20 4.82
N LEU A 398 -18.66 4.36 5.47
CA LEU A 398 -17.73 4.63 6.57
C LEU A 398 -18.54 4.57 7.87
N GLN A 399 -18.04 3.75 8.83
CA GLN A 399 -18.76 3.48 10.07
C GLN A 399 -18.48 4.54 11.14
N ASP A 400 -19.55 5.02 11.80
CA ASP A 400 -19.50 5.74 13.05
C ASP A 400 -19.63 4.75 14.23
N HIS A 401 -18.50 4.43 14.87
CA HIS A 401 -18.49 3.63 16.09
C HIS A 401 -18.28 4.47 17.36
N GLY A 402 -18.44 5.79 17.25
CA GLY A 402 -18.26 6.72 18.37
C GLY A 402 -16.82 6.92 18.83
N ASN A 403 -15.84 6.45 18.07
CA ASN A 403 -14.43 6.73 18.30
C ASN A 403 -13.85 7.58 17.17
N GLU A 404 -12.86 8.40 17.50
CA GLU A 404 -12.20 9.22 16.48
C GLU A 404 -11.36 8.38 15.53
N VAL A 405 -11.81 8.30 14.27
CA VAL A 405 -11.08 7.68 13.15
C VAL A 405 -11.14 8.63 11.97
N SER A 406 -10.00 8.85 11.34
CA SER A 406 -9.84 9.77 10.22
C SER A 406 -9.62 9.01 8.91
N TYR A 407 -10.21 9.53 7.81
CA TYR A 407 -10.07 8.99 6.46
C TYR A 407 -9.65 10.06 5.47
N ARG A 408 -8.91 9.67 4.44
CA ARG A 408 -8.56 10.49 3.28
C ARG A 408 -8.23 9.62 2.07
N SER A 409 -7.96 10.22 0.92
CA SER A 409 -7.54 9.52 -0.30
C SER A 409 -8.49 8.39 -0.70
N ILE A 410 -9.80 8.56 -0.43
CA ILE A 410 -10.82 7.56 -0.77
C ILE A 410 -11.08 7.65 -2.26
N LYS A 411 -10.74 6.59 -2.99
CA LYS A 411 -10.88 6.51 -4.45
C LYS A 411 -11.36 5.14 -4.88
N ILE A 412 -12.09 5.09 -5.98
CA ILE A 412 -12.65 3.85 -6.52
C ILE A 412 -12.46 3.77 -8.03
N LYS A 413 -12.26 2.54 -8.51
CA LYS A 413 -12.28 2.19 -9.93
C LYS A 413 -13.30 1.08 -10.13
N LYS A 414 -14.24 1.26 -11.05
CA LYS A 414 -15.17 0.18 -11.45
C LYS A 414 -14.39 -0.87 -12.26
N LEU A 415 -14.65 -2.13 -11.98
CA LEU A 415 -14.09 -3.26 -12.71
C LEU A 415 -15.15 -3.88 -13.62
N SER A 416 -14.74 -4.28 -14.80
CA SER A 416 -15.55 -5.02 -15.78
C SER A 416 -14.76 -6.24 -16.24
N TRP A 417 -15.46 -7.21 -16.86
CA TRP A 417 -14.84 -8.37 -17.50
C TRP A 417 -13.86 -7.95 -18.61
#